data_a2b7f37abdc73c2c2f1f11b2ef674c75
#
_entry.id   a2b7f37abdc73c2c2f1f11b2ef674c75
#
_cell.length_a   1.000
_cell.length_b   1.000
_cell.length_c   1.000
_cell.angle_alpha   90.00
_cell.angle_beta   90.00
_cell.angle_gamma   90.00
#
_symmetry.space_group_name_H-M   'P 1'
#
loop_
_entity.id
_entity.type
_entity.pdbx_description
1 polymer ?
#
loop_
_entity_poly.entity_id
_entity_poly.type
_entity_poly.pdbx_seq_one_letter_code
_entity_poly.pdbx_strand_id
1 'polypeptide(L)'
;PYSGTFSAVSALYEVTQDTLYKSLLDKKVLVGLEEYFDTQRAPEAYASYIRTAPQSDRFYDDNVWLGIDFTDTYLATKEDKYLQKAKLIWKFIESGMDDNLGGGIYWCEQKKGSKNTCSNAPGSVLALKLFKATQDSAYLKRGEQLYKWTQAQLQDSTDYLYFDNISLNGRIGKAKFAYNSGQMMQSASLLYQLTGKEEYLTDAQ
;
A
#
# COMPACT_ATOMS: atom_id res chain seq x y z
N PRO A 1 9.20 -6.25 8.38
CA PRO A 1 8.91 -6.73 9.75
C PRO A 1 8.33 -5.64 10.65
N TYR A 2 8.82 -4.39 10.54
CA TYR A 2 8.37 -3.29 11.42
C TYR A 2 6.91 -2.87 11.15
N SER A 3 6.44 -2.92 9.90
CA SER A 3 5.04 -2.63 9.53
C SER A 3 4.06 -3.53 10.29
N GLY A 4 4.35 -4.82 10.44
CA GLY A 4 3.49 -5.73 11.20
C GLY A 4 3.29 -5.33 12.67
N THR A 5 4.30 -4.73 13.32
CA THR A 5 4.16 -4.18 14.67
C THR A 5 3.24 -2.95 14.67
N PHE A 6 3.37 -2.08 13.68
CA PHE A 6 2.49 -0.92 13.53
C PHE A 6 1.04 -1.38 13.32
N SER A 7 0.79 -2.25 12.34
CA SER A 7 -0.54 -2.79 12.05
C SER A 7 -1.19 -3.42 13.27
N ALA A 8 -0.45 -4.24 14.03
CA ALA A 8 -0.96 -4.92 15.21
C ALA A 8 -1.38 -3.94 16.32
N VAL A 9 -0.54 -2.94 16.63
CA VAL A 9 -0.84 -1.97 17.69
C VAL A 9 -1.97 -1.01 17.27
N SER A 10 -2.00 -0.61 15.98
CA SER A 10 -3.07 0.21 15.43
C SER A 10 -4.41 -0.51 15.48
N ALA A 11 -4.46 -1.79 15.08
CA ALA A 11 -5.66 -2.61 15.14
C ALA A 11 -6.16 -2.82 16.58
N LEU A 12 -5.25 -3.04 17.54
CA LEU A 12 -5.61 -3.13 18.96
C LEU A 12 -6.24 -1.83 19.45
N TYR A 13 -5.68 -0.69 19.09
CA TYR A 13 -6.29 0.61 19.45
C TYR A 13 -7.67 0.77 18.79
N GLU A 14 -7.79 0.45 17.51
CA GLU A 14 -9.06 0.60 16.78
C GLU A 14 -10.20 -0.20 17.42
N VAL A 15 -9.92 -1.46 17.81
CA VAL A 15 -10.92 -2.36 18.39
C VAL A 15 -11.23 -2.02 19.85
N THR A 16 -10.22 -1.68 20.65
CA THR A 16 -10.39 -1.52 22.10
C THR A 16 -10.64 -0.08 22.54
N GLN A 17 -10.21 0.90 21.72
CA GLN A 17 -10.15 2.33 22.07
C GLN A 17 -9.32 2.61 23.35
N ASP A 18 -8.48 1.65 23.76
CA ASP A 18 -7.61 1.82 24.92
C ASP A 18 -6.42 2.73 24.58
N THR A 19 -6.33 3.85 25.31
CA THR A 19 -5.27 4.85 25.15
C THR A 19 -3.86 4.32 25.42
N LEU A 20 -3.74 3.16 26.08
CA LEU A 20 -2.45 2.47 26.23
C LEU A 20 -1.85 2.12 24.86
N TYR A 21 -2.64 1.54 23.95
CA TYR A 21 -2.16 1.19 22.60
C TYR A 21 -1.83 2.41 21.78
N LYS A 22 -2.63 3.49 21.91
CA LYS A 22 -2.32 4.77 21.27
C LYS A 22 -0.99 5.36 21.77
N SER A 23 -0.77 5.31 23.08
CA SER A 23 0.49 5.76 23.69
C SER A 23 1.67 4.88 23.27
N LEU A 24 1.48 3.55 23.19
CA LEU A 24 2.49 2.62 22.70
C LEU A 24 2.85 2.90 21.25
N LEU A 25 1.84 3.11 20.39
CA LEU A 25 2.02 3.49 19.00
C LEU A 25 2.89 4.74 18.89
N ASP A 26 2.48 5.85 19.50
CA ASP A 26 3.17 7.14 19.35
C ASP A 26 4.56 7.18 19.98
N LYS A 27 4.71 6.60 21.15
CA LYS A 27 5.94 6.75 21.96
C LYS A 27 6.99 5.67 21.73
N LYS A 28 6.62 4.56 21.09
CA LYS A 28 7.53 3.44 20.86
C LYS A 28 7.58 3.01 19.41
N VAL A 29 6.42 2.62 18.85
CA VAL A 29 6.38 2.04 17.50
C VAL A 29 6.80 3.06 16.45
N LEU A 30 6.18 4.25 16.44
CA LEU A 30 6.49 5.27 15.44
C LEU A 30 7.86 5.89 15.66
N VAL A 31 8.33 6.02 16.90
CA VAL A 31 9.70 6.47 17.18
C VAL A 31 10.74 5.51 16.59
N GLY A 32 10.54 4.19 16.75
CA GLY A 32 11.43 3.21 16.13
C GLY A 32 11.29 3.15 14.61
N LEU A 33 10.09 3.37 14.08
CA LEU A 33 9.87 3.42 12.63
C LEU A 33 10.61 4.59 11.97
N GLU A 34 10.66 5.76 12.62
CA GLU A 34 11.38 6.94 12.08
C GLU A 34 12.89 6.71 11.89
N GLU A 35 13.49 5.72 12.54
CA GLU A 35 14.89 5.35 12.27
C GLU A 35 15.12 4.82 10.87
N TYR A 36 14.08 4.33 10.19
CA TYR A 36 14.12 3.86 8.79
C TYR A 36 13.74 4.94 7.78
N PHE A 37 13.36 6.15 8.25
CA PHE A 37 12.88 7.22 7.38
C PHE A 37 14.05 7.91 6.69
N ASP A 38 14.11 7.78 5.34
CA ASP A 38 15.15 8.34 4.50
C ASP A 38 14.72 9.70 3.92
N THR A 39 15.36 10.76 4.42
CA THR A 39 15.19 12.14 3.97
C THR A 39 16.26 12.58 2.98
N GLN A 40 17.23 11.73 2.65
CA GLN A 40 18.34 12.07 1.75
C GLN A 40 17.96 11.93 0.28
N ARG A 41 16.95 11.13 -0.02
CA ARG A 41 16.43 10.90 -1.38
C ARG A 41 15.03 11.45 -1.53
N ALA A 42 14.76 12.10 -2.65
CA ALA A 42 13.41 12.60 -2.98
C ALA A 42 12.69 11.62 -3.93
N PRO A 43 11.39 11.36 -3.74
CA PRO A 43 10.60 11.71 -2.56
C PRO A 43 11.10 10.99 -1.30
N GLU A 44 10.85 11.57 -0.12
CA GLU A 44 11.17 10.94 1.16
C GLU A 44 10.34 9.65 1.34
N ALA A 45 10.96 8.61 1.94
CA ALA A 45 10.31 7.30 2.13
C ALA A 45 11.04 6.48 3.20
N TYR A 46 10.44 5.35 3.59
CA TYR A 46 11.08 4.39 4.46
C TYR A 46 11.99 3.46 3.67
N ALA A 47 13.22 3.25 4.17
CA ALA A 47 14.23 2.38 3.60
C ALA A 47 14.26 1.02 4.33
N SER A 48 14.95 0.03 3.73
CA SER A 48 15.03 -1.33 4.30
C SER A 48 15.86 -1.41 5.58
N TYR A 49 16.81 -0.48 5.77
CA TYR A 49 17.64 -0.38 6.97
C TYR A 49 17.53 1.00 7.60
N ILE A 50 17.95 1.09 8.87
CA ILE A 50 17.97 2.33 9.61
C ILE A 50 18.94 3.34 8.98
N ARG A 51 18.66 4.63 9.14
CA ARG A 51 19.41 5.74 8.53
C ARG A 51 20.89 5.83 8.96
N THR A 52 21.28 5.19 10.05
CA THR A 52 22.68 5.10 10.50
C THR A 52 23.46 3.97 9.82
N ALA A 53 22.80 3.07 9.12
CA ALA A 53 23.42 2.05 8.29
C ALA A 53 23.77 2.61 6.89
N PRO A 54 24.59 1.91 6.10
CA PRO A 54 24.76 2.25 4.69
C PRO A 54 23.42 2.36 3.96
N GLN A 55 23.34 3.29 3.01
CA GLN A 55 22.10 3.53 2.26
C GLN A 55 21.59 2.24 1.61
N SER A 56 20.33 1.91 1.85
CA SER A 56 19.69 0.68 1.41
C SER A 56 18.60 0.94 0.36
N ASP A 57 18.12 -0.14 -0.27
CA ASP A 57 17.00 -0.10 -1.20
C ASP A 57 15.72 0.37 -0.50
N ARG A 58 14.84 1.04 -1.27
CA ARG A 58 13.51 1.42 -0.86
C ARG A 58 12.49 0.66 -1.70
N PHE A 59 11.63 -0.08 -1.03
CA PHE A 59 10.61 -0.90 -1.67
C PHE A 59 9.26 -0.21 -1.63
N TYR A 60 8.55 -0.22 -2.75
CA TYR A 60 7.23 0.39 -2.83
C TYR A 60 6.20 -0.37 -2.01
N ASP A 61 6.24 -1.71 -2.01
CA ASP A 61 5.35 -2.55 -1.20
C ASP A 61 5.53 -2.32 0.31
N ASP A 62 6.77 -2.25 0.82
CA ASP A 62 7.03 -1.94 2.23
C ASP A 62 6.40 -0.60 2.64
N ASN A 63 6.53 0.41 1.79
CA ASN A 63 5.98 1.74 2.05
C ASN A 63 4.45 1.78 1.91
N VAL A 64 3.86 1.05 0.97
CA VAL A 64 2.40 0.97 0.83
C VAL A 64 1.74 0.48 2.11
N TRP A 65 2.27 -0.58 2.74
CA TRP A 65 1.74 -1.09 4.00
C TRP A 65 1.76 -0.05 5.11
N LEU A 66 2.86 0.69 5.24
CA LEU A 66 2.95 1.80 6.19
C LEU A 66 1.93 2.90 5.86
N GLY A 67 1.75 3.22 4.59
CA GLY A 67 0.75 4.19 4.14
C GLY A 67 -0.68 3.78 4.53
N ILE A 68 -1.02 2.49 4.40
CA ILE A 68 -2.30 1.93 4.83
C ILE A 68 -2.46 2.10 6.34
N ASP A 69 -1.47 1.69 7.13
CA ASP A 69 -1.50 1.78 8.60
C ASP A 69 -1.65 3.24 9.08
N PHE A 70 -0.91 4.17 8.48
CA PHE A 70 -1.05 5.60 8.78
C PHE A 70 -2.44 6.14 8.43
N THR A 71 -3.01 5.71 7.30
CA THR A 71 -4.35 6.15 6.89
C THR A 71 -5.43 5.60 7.82
N ASP A 72 -5.34 4.31 8.18
CA ASP A 72 -6.28 3.69 9.13
C ASP A 72 -6.18 4.34 10.51
N THR A 73 -4.97 4.61 11.00
CA THR A 73 -4.77 5.32 12.26
C THR A 73 -5.38 6.74 12.21
N TYR A 74 -5.25 7.45 11.09
CA TYR A 74 -5.94 8.74 10.89
C TYR A 74 -7.47 8.57 10.95
N LEU A 75 -8.00 7.57 10.25
CA LEU A 75 -9.46 7.35 10.22
C LEU A 75 -10.01 7.03 11.62
N ALA A 76 -9.24 6.34 12.46
CA ALA A 76 -9.60 6.01 13.83
C ALA A 76 -9.42 7.18 14.81
N THR A 77 -8.37 8.02 14.64
CA THR A 77 -8.02 9.06 15.63
C THR A 77 -8.38 10.47 15.21
N LYS A 78 -8.49 10.74 13.91
CA LYS A 78 -8.60 12.07 13.29
C LYS A 78 -7.40 13.00 13.54
N GLU A 79 -6.27 12.47 14.00
CA GLU A 79 -5.04 13.25 14.19
C GLU A 79 -4.31 13.46 12.86
N ASP A 80 -4.23 14.71 12.42
CA ASP A 80 -3.71 15.09 11.08
C ASP A 80 -2.28 14.60 10.80
N LYS A 81 -1.44 14.45 11.83
CA LYS A 81 -0.07 13.95 11.70
C LYS A 81 0.03 12.62 10.93
N TYR A 82 -0.94 11.71 11.12
CA TYR A 82 -0.98 10.42 10.42
C TYR A 82 -1.36 10.59 8.95
N LEU A 83 -2.34 11.44 8.67
CA LEU A 83 -2.73 11.74 7.28
C LEU A 83 -1.60 12.39 6.50
N GLN A 84 -0.86 13.32 7.11
CA GLN A 84 0.29 13.96 6.46
C GLN A 84 1.38 12.92 6.14
N LYS A 85 1.66 12.00 7.05
CA LYS A 85 2.63 10.93 6.79
C LYS A 85 2.14 9.97 5.68
N ALA A 86 0.87 9.60 5.67
CA ALA A 86 0.27 8.79 4.61
C ALA A 86 0.36 9.47 3.23
N LYS A 87 0.08 10.78 3.15
CA LYS A 87 0.22 11.57 1.91
C LYS A 87 1.69 11.67 1.45
N LEU A 88 2.63 11.78 2.38
CA LEU A 88 4.05 11.78 2.06
C LEU A 88 4.47 10.44 1.47
N ILE A 89 4.06 9.32 2.08
CA ILE A 89 4.29 7.98 1.54
C ILE A 89 3.65 7.85 0.15
N TRP A 90 2.43 8.34 -0.04
CA TRP A 90 1.76 8.28 -1.33
C TRP A 90 2.57 8.97 -2.44
N LYS A 91 3.22 10.10 -2.18
CA LYS A 91 4.13 10.75 -3.16
C LYS A 91 5.27 9.81 -3.58
N PHE A 92 5.82 9.06 -2.65
CA PHE A 92 6.83 8.06 -2.98
C PHE A 92 6.23 6.94 -3.84
N ILE A 93 5.04 6.42 -3.50
CA ILE A 93 4.35 5.39 -4.29
C ILE A 93 4.10 5.88 -5.72
N GLU A 94 3.63 7.11 -5.91
CA GLU A 94 3.43 7.69 -7.24
C GLU A 94 4.72 7.77 -8.07
N SER A 95 5.87 8.00 -7.44
CA SER A 95 7.17 8.01 -8.13
C SER A 95 7.59 6.64 -8.70
N GLY A 96 6.94 5.58 -8.24
CA GLY A 96 7.09 4.22 -8.73
C GLY A 96 6.16 3.84 -9.88
N MET A 97 5.38 4.78 -10.40
CA MET A 97 4.46 4.56 -11.50
C MET A 97 5.02 5.15 -12.80
N ASP A 98 4.78 4.47 -13.90
CA ASP A 98 5.03 4.98 -15.25
C ASP A 98 4.12 4.23 -16.26
N ASP A 99 4.23 4.56 -17.56
CA ASP A 99 3.41 3.98 -18.61
C ASP A 99 3.91 2.62 -19.13
N ASN A 100 5.04 2.11 -18.63
CA ASN A 100 5.50 0.78 -19.00
C ASN A 100 4.46 -0.26 -18.58
N LEU A 101 4.18 -1.22 -19.45
CA LEU A 101 3.13 -2.22 -19.29
C LEU A 101 1.72 -1.62 -19.09
N GLY A 102 1.49 -0.38 -19.53
CA GLY A 102 0.22 0.32 -19.42
C GLY A 102 -0.11 0.85 -18.03
N GLY A 103 0.88 1.00 -17.14
CA GLY A 103 0.69 1.52 -15.78
C GLY A 103 1.31 0.63 -14.70
N GLY A 104 0.79 0.78 -13.46
CA GLY A 104 1.22 0.00 -12.30
C GLY A 104 2.47 0.51 -11.59
N ILE A 105 2.70 -0.01 -10.39
CA ILE A 105 3.79 0.36 -9.48
C ILE A 105 4.91 -0.67 -9.58
N TYR A 106 6.16 -0.20 -9.66
CA TYR A 106 7.34 -1.06 -9.53
C TYR A 106 7.43 -1.67 -8.12
N TRP A 107 8.25 -2.73 -7.98
CA TRP A 107 8.52 -3.33 -6.69
C TRP A 107 9.58 -2.55 -5.88
N CYS A 108 10.70 -2.19 -6.52
CA CYS A 108 11.83 -1.56 -5.88
C CYS A 108 12.27 -0.32 -6.66
N GLU A 109 12.53 0.78 -5.95
CA GLU A 109 12.96 2.05 -6.57
C GLU A 109 14.28 1.89 -7.33
N GLN A 110 15.24 1.17 -6.76
CA GLN A 110 16.58 0.97 -7.34
C GLN A 110 16.62 -0.13 -8.41
N LYS A 111 15.57 -0.94 -8.51
CA LYS A 111 15.50 -2.13 -9.38
C LYS A 111 14.19 -2.18 -10.14
N LYS A 112 13.99 -1.24 -11.07
CA LYS A 112 12.75 -1.12 -11.86
C LYS A 112 12.66 -2.18 -12.98
N GLY A 113 12.78 -3.47 -12.61
CA GLY A 113 12.73 -4.60 -13.55
C GLY A 113 11.38 -5.31 -13.63
N SER A 114 10.52 -5.11 -12.65
CA SER A 114 9.19 -5.74 -12.58
C SER A 114 8.18 -4.90 -11.84
N LYS A 115 6.90 -5.14 -12.14
CA LYS A 115 5.74 -4.62 -11.40
C LYS A 115 5.04 -5.79 -10.74
N ASN A 116 4.90 -5.71 -9.42
CA ASN A 116 4.49 -6.83 -8.58
C ASN A 116 3.10 -6.62 -7.99
N THR A 117 2.34 -7.69 -7.81
CA THR A 117 1.02 -7.65 -7.18
C THR A 117 1.12 -7.09 -5.76
N CYS A 118 2.17 -7.44 -5.00
CA CYS A 118 2.40 -6.95 -3.64
C CYS A 118 2.57 -5.42 -3.52
N SER A 119 2.92 -4.72 -4.61
CA SER A 119 2.93 -3.25 -4.64
C SER A 119 1.60 -2.68 -5.14
N ASN A 120 1.01 -3.30 -6.15
CA ASN A 120 -0.12 -2.76 -6.90
C ASN A 120 -1.47 -2.97 -6.19
N ALA A 121 -1.72 -4.18 -5.69
CA ALA A 121 -2.96 -4.49 -4.98
C ALA A 121 -3.10 -3.64 -3.69
N PRO A 122 -2.13 -3.64 -2.74
CA PRO A 122 -2.22 -2.76 -1.59
C PRO A 122 -2.05 -1.27 -1.97
N GLY A 123 -1.40 -0.94 -3.10
CA GLY A 123 -1.39 0.42 -3.66
C GLY A 123 -2.77 0.93 -4.01
N SER A 124 -3.62 0.07 -4.59
CA SER A 124 -5.04 0.37 -4.81
C SER A 124 -5.77 0.58 -3.47
N VAL A 125 -5.57 -0.31 -2.50
CA VAL A 125 -6.18 -0.20 -1.16
C VAL A 125 -5.79 1.12 -0.48
N LEU A 126 -4.50 1.50 -0.52
CA LEU A 126 -4.02 2.77 0.05
C LEU A 126 -4.71 3.97 -0.60
N ALA A 127 -4.77 4.01 -1.94
CA ALA A 127 -5.44 5.09 -2.66
C ALA A 127 -6.92 5.22 -2.26
N LEU A 128 -7.64 4.10 -2.20
CA LEU A 128 -9.06 4.09 -1.81
C LEU A 128 -9.27 4.54 -0.36
N LYS A 129 -8.39 4.16 0.56
CA LYS A 129 -8.42 4.63 1.94
C LYS A 129 -8.07 6.12 2.05
N LEU A 130 -7.12 6.63 1.26
CA LEU A 130 -6.84 8.06 1.17
C LEU A 130 -8.03 8.83 0.62
N PHE A 131 -8.77 8.30 -0.35
CA PHE A 131 -10.04 8.88 -0.77
C PHE A 131 -11.05 8.94 0.38
N LYS A 132 -11.21 7.87 1.17
CA LYS A 132 -12.09 7.90 2.37
C LYS A 132 -11.67 8.99 3.37
N ALA A 133 -10.35 9.20 3.52
CA ALA A 133 -9.80 10.16 4.45
C ALA A 133 -9.92 11.62 3.99
N THR A 134 -9.85 11.88 2.66
CA THR A 134 -9.69 13.23 2.10
C THR A 134 -10.84 13.70 1.23
N GLN A 135 -11.63 12.78 0.68
CA GLN A 135 -12.66 13.00 -0.35
C GLN A 135 -12.07 13.55 -1.68
N ASP A 136 -10.75 13.46 -1.88
CA ASP A 136 -10.12 13.85 -3.13
C ASP A 136 -10.29 12.72 -4.17
N SER A 137 -11.08 13.00 -5.21
CA SER A 137 -11.42 12.04 -6.27
C SER A 137 -10.22 11.54 -7.09
N ALA A 138 -9.08 12.23 -7.04
CA ALA A 138 -7.85 11.75 -7.67
C ALA A 138 -7.39 10.42 -7.07
N TYR A 139 -7.53 10.24 -5.75
CA TYR A 139 -7.22 8.97 -5.10
C TYR A 139 -8.18 7.84 -5.51
N LEU A 140 -9.49 8.11 -5.60
CA LEU A 140 -10.46 7.11 -6.06
C LEU A 140 -10.12 6.63 -7.48
N LYS A 141 -9.89 7.57 -8.38
CA LYS A 141 -9.50 7.28 -9.77
C LYS A 141 -8.22 6.44 -9.83
N ARG A 142 -7.21 6.79 -9.04
CA ARG A 142 -5.94 6.07 -9.01
C ARG A 142 -6.09 4.67 -8.41
N GLY A 143 -6.88 4.52 -7.35
CA GLY A 143 -7.21 3.22 -6.77
C GLY A 143 -7.88 2.29 -7.77
N GLU A 144 -8.91 2.78 -8.49
CA GLU A 144 -9.59 2.02 -9.54
C GLU A 144 -8.63 1.64 -10.70
N GLN A 145 -7.74 2.55 -11.10
CA GLN A 145 -6.74 2.28 -12.13
C GLN A 145 -5.76 1.17 -11.73
N LEU A 146 -5.23 1.21 -10.51
CA LEU A 146 -4.31 0.19 -10.01
C LEU A 146 -5.01 -1.16 -9.87
N TYR A 147 -6.25 -1.19 -9.38
CA TYR A 147 -7.07 -2.39 -9.31
C TYR A 147 -7.22 -3.03 -10.70
N LYS A 148 -7.73 -2.28 -11.67
CA LYS A 148 -7.96 -2.77 -13.05
C LYS A 148 -6.68 -3.20 -13.74
N TRP A 149 -5.58 -2.46 -13.53
CA TRP A 149 -4.28 -2.82 -14.07
C TRP A 149 -3.80 -4.17 -13.50
N THR A 150 -3.90 -4.34 -12.18
CA THR A 150 -3.48 -5.58 -11.51
C THR A 150 -4.31 -6.78 -11.97
N GLN A 151 -5.62 -6.60 -12.09
CA GLN A 151 -6.53 -7.63 -12.61
C GLN A 151 -6.16 -8.02 -14.05
N ALA A 152 -6.01 -7.03 -14.93
CA ALA A 152 -5.72 -7.27 -16.34
C ALA A 152 -4.36 -7.92 -16.60
N GLN A 153 -3.33 -7.58 -15.79
CA GLN A 153 -1.95 -8.03 -16.01
C GLN A 153 -1.57 -9.29 -15.25
N LEU A 154 -2.20 -9.52 -14.09
CA LEU A 154 -1.69 -10.49 -13.12
C LEU A 154 -2.74 -11.48 -12.60
N GLN A 155 -4.01 -11.39 -12.99
CA GLN A 155 -5.00 -12.41 -12.63
C GLN A 155 -4.85 -13.66 -13.50
N ASP A 156 -4.83 -14.82 -12.86
CA ASP A 156 -4.89 -16.11 -13.54
C ASP A 156 -6.36 -16.43 -13.88
N SER A 157 -6.68 -16.56 -15.17
CA SER A 157 -8.03 -16.86 -15.64
C SER A 157 -8.52 -18.27 -15.30
N THR A 158 -7.65 -19.14 -14.78
CA THR A 158 -8.01 -20.54 -14.47
C THR A 158 -8.55 -20.70 -13.05
N ASP A 159 -8.12 -19.87 -12.10
CA ASP A 159 -8.53 -19.95 -10.69
C ASP A 159 -8.78 -18.59 -10.05
N TYR A 160 -8.69 -17.50 -10.84
CA TYR A 160 -8.90 -16.10 -10.43
C TYR A 160 -7.95 -15.58 -9.34
N LEU A 161 -6.92 -16.35 -8.95
CA LEU A 161 -5.87 -15.89 -8.07
C LEU A 161 -4.86 -15.02 -8.82
N TYR A 162 -4.00 -14.33 -8.08
CA TYR A 162 -3.07 -13.37 -8.65
C TYR A 162 -1.64 -13.89 -8.67
N PHE A 163 -0.99 -13.82 -9.84
CA PHE A 163 0.44 -14.06 -10.02
C PHE A 163 1.27 -13.01 -9.27
N ASP A 164 2.52 -13.36 -8.97
CA ASP A 164 3.44 -12.50 -8.21
C ASP A 164 3.78 -11.21 -8.95
N ASN A 165 4.24 -11.31 -10.20
CA ASN A 165 4.78 -10.16 -10.93
C ASN A 165 4.74 -10.32 -12.44
N ILE A 166 4.94 -9.18 -13.12
CA ILE A 166 5.25 -9.11 -14.55
C ILE A 166 6.54 -8.31 -14.74
N SER A 167 7.52 -8.90 -15.44
CA SER A 167 8.76 -8.22 -15.84
C SER A 167 8.50 -7.27 -17.01
N LEU A 168 9.36 -6.25 -17.23
CA LEU A 168 9.18 -5.27 -18.29
C LEU A 168 9.19 -5.88 -19.72
N ASN A 169 9.73 -7.08 -19.89
CA ASN A 169 9.67 -7.84 -21.16
C ASN A 169 8.40 -8.69 -21.30
N GLY A 170 7.41 -8.53 -20.39
CA GLY A 170 6.13 -9.25 -20.44
C GLY A 170 6.15 -10.65 -19.81
N ARG A 171 7.29 -11.12 -19.25
CA ARG A 171 7.35 -12.42 -18.59
C ARG A 171 6.66 -12.37 -17.23
N ILE A 172 5.71 -13.28 -17.01
CA ILE A 172 4.96 -13.40 -15.76
C ILE A 172 5.64 -14.37 -14.79
N GLY A 173 5.87 -13.92 -13.57
CA GLY A 173 6.27 -14.73 -12.43
C GLY A 173 5.03 -15.38 -11.80
N LYS A 174 4.85 -16.69 -12.05
CA LYS A 174 3.60 -17.42 -11.78
C LYS A 174 3.41 -17.88 -10.33
N ALA A 175 4.30 -17.52 -9.41
CA ALA A 175 4.06 -17.77 -7.99
C ALA A 175 2.77 -17.04 -7.54
N LYS A 176 2.03 -17.65 -6.61
CA LYS A 176 0.80 -17.08 -6.04
C LYS A 176 0.94 -17.04 -4.54
N PHE A 177 0.65 -15.88 -3.96
CA PHE A 177 0.72 -15.64 -2.52
C PHE A 177 -0.66 -15.20 -2.03
N ALA A 178 -1.16 -15.82 -0.96
CA ALA A 178 -2.49 -15.57 -0.43
C ALA A 178 -2.75 -14.07 -0.14
N TYR A 179 -1.76 -13.36 0.37
CA TYR A 179 -1.89 -11.93 0.66
C TYR A 179 -2.13 -11.07 -0.59
N ASN A 180 -1.60 -11.46 -1.75
CA ASN A 180 -1.84 -10.76 -3.01
C ASN A 180 -3.33 -10.80 -3.40
N SER A 181 -3.92 -11.98 -3.40
CA SER A 181 -5.36 -12.14 -3.68
C SER A 181 -6.21 -11.50 -2.60
N GLY A 182 -5.84 -11.64 -1.32
CA GLY A 182 -6.53 -10.97 -0.22
C GLY A 182 -6.56 -9.44 -0.35
N GLN A 183 -5.46 -8.82 -0.84
CA GLN A 183 -5.43 -7.38 -1.08
C GLN A 183 -6.29 -6.97 -2.28
N MET A 184 -6.40 -7.80 -3.31
CA MET A 184 -7.31 -7.56 -4.42
C MET A 184 -8.78 -7.67 -3.99
N MET A 185 -9.13 -8.66 -3.16
CA MET A 185 -10.46 -8.77 -2.55
C MET A 185 -10.77 -7.54 -1.68
N GLN A 186 -9.84 -7.07 -0.87
CA GLN A 186 -10.01 -5.85 -0.07
C GLN A 186 -10.21 -4.63 -0.96
N SER A 187 -9.44 -4.49 -2.05
CA SER A 187 -9.59 -3.40 -3.00
C SER A 187 -10.95 -3.43 -3.69
N ALA A 188 -11.40 -4.60 -4.16
CA ALA A 188 -12.73 -4.78 -4.77
C ALA A 188 -13.84 -4.41 -3.77
N SER A 189 -13.76 -4.88 -2.52
CA SER A 189 -14.72 -4.54 -1.47
C SER A 189 -14.79 -3.02 -1.22
N LEU A 190 -13.64 -2.34 -1.17
CA LEU A 190 -13.58 -0.89 -1.01
C LEU A 190 -14.18 -0.16 -2.22
N LEU A 191 -13.86 -0.60 -3.44
CA LEU A 191 -14.44 -0.03 -4.66
C LEU A 191 -15.96 -0.19 -4.69
N TYR A 192 -16.49 -1.35 -4.31
CA TYR A 192 -17.93 -1.54 -4.17
C TYR A 192 -18.54 -0.58 -3.16
N GLN A 193 -17.97 -0.48 -1.95
CA GLN A 193 -18.44 0.43 -0.91
C GLN A 193 -18.45 1.91 -1.36
N LEU A 194 -17.48 2.30 -2.18
CA LEU A 194 -17.31 3.70 -2.58
C LEU A 194 -18.08 4.06 -3.85
N THR A 195 -18.37 3.09 -4.74
CA THR A 195 -18.96 3.36 -6.04
C THR A 195 -20.34 2.73 -6.25
N GLY A 196 -20.69 1.71 -5.47
CA GLY A 196 -21.91 0.92 -5.63
C GLY A 196 -21.96 0.04 -6.88
N LYS A 197 -20.83 -0.15 -7.58
CA LYS A 197 -20.79 -0.94 -8.81
C LYS A 197 -20.72 -2.44 -8.49
N GLU A 198 -21.72 -3.18 -8.90
CA GLU A 198 -21.88 -4.64 -8.65
C GLU A 198 -20.70 -5.48 -9.18
N GLU A 199 -20.01 -5.03 -10.23
CA GLU A 199 -18.82 -5.71 -10.75
C GLU A 199 -17.78 -5.97 -9.65
N TYR A 200 -17.55 -4.98 -8.77
CA TYR A 200 -16.58 -5.11 -7.68
C TYR A 200 -17.06 -6.02 -6.54
N LEU A 201 -18.37 -6.12 -6.32
CA LEU A 201 -18.91 -7.09 -5.35
C LEU A 201 -18.69 -8.52 -5.85
N THR A 202 -18.93 -8.76 -7.14
CA THR A 202 -18.68 -10.06 -7.77
C THR A 202 -17.21 -10.45 -7.71
N ASP A 203 -16.30 -9.50 -7.98
CA ASP A 203 -14.86 -9.73 -7.92
C ASP A 203 -14.35 -9.99 -6.48
N ALA A 204 -15.08 -9.54 -5.44
CA ALA A 204 -14.72 -9.72 -4.04
C ALA A 204 -15.19 -11.07 -3.44
N GLN A 205 -16.05 -11.81 -4.15
CA GLN A 205 -16.63 -13.11 -3.73
C GLN A 205 -15.85 -14.29 -4.29
#